data_35a5b13ea6a1c68871937ff2b427128f
#
_entry.id   35a5b13ea6a1c68871937ff2b427128f
#
_cell.length_a   1.000
_cell.length_b   1.000
_cell.length_c   1.000
_cell.angle_alpha   90.00
_cell.angle_beta   90.00
_cell.angle_gamma   90.00
#
_symmetry.space_group_name_H-M   'P 1'
#
loop_
_entity.id
_entity.type
_entity.pdbx_description
1 polymer ?
#
loop_
_entity_poly.entity_id
_entity_poly.type
_entity_poly.pdbx_seq_one_letter_code
_entity_poly.pdbx_strand_id
1 'polypeptide(L)'
;MRHLSFTLASRELKVTQAAVSQQVRALEDYLRVELIVRDRPRIRPTEEALVIANAVRAGIDGIEAAVNSVRHRPQPNRISVAATTAFSSYWLMPRLTRFFGEHPDLEVNLLSKDLDIRDSMTGFDIGIVYTNQSRAGFLATRLFGEEVIAVCSAPYRSAHPEMQGAADLLGVHLLHFDSEEPETDWPDWLAAVGVDVRRGAGGAAPTALETGAHFNSYILATQAALEGRGVVLGWRRLIEPQLRRGDLVRAVPEALVPDSGYDVILPNRLKDDPAVKAFRTWLAREAAADW
;
A
#
# COMPACT_ATOMS: atom_id res chain seq x y z
N MET A 1 16.48 -2.04 -15.16
CA MET A 1 15.04 -2.30 -15.20
C MET A 1 14.21 -1.02 -15.21
N ARG A 2 14.41 -0.02 -14.33
CA ARG A 2 13.59 1.22 -14.24
C ARG A 2 13.35 1.95 -15.57
N HIS A 3 14.30 2.00 -16.47
CA HIS A 3 14.19 2.78 -17.71
C HIS A 3 13.82 1.98 -18.94
N LEU A 4 13.95 0.66 -18.92
CA LEU A 4 13.82 -0.21 -20.10
C LEU A 4 14.57 0.36 -21.33
N SER A 5 15.70 1.02 -21.06
CA SER A 5 16.52 1.72 -22.06
C SER A 5 17.97 1.80 -21.60
N PHE A 6 18.88 1.25 -22.39
CA PHE A 6 20.32 1.34 -22.11
C PHE A 6 20.85 2.77 -22.15
N THR A 7 20.30 3.62 -23.03
CA THR A 7 20.68 5.03 -23.10
C THR A 7 20.27 5.81 -21.86
N LEU A 8 19.06 5.60 -21.35
CA LEU A 8 18.62 6.27 -20.13
C LEU A 8 19.38 5.75 -18.91
N ALA A 9 19.59 4.43 -18.81
CA ALA A 9 20.38 3.82 -17.75
C ALA A 9 21.85 4.34 -17.75
N SER A 10 22.47 4.49 -18.93
CA SER A 10 23.85 5.00 -19.02
C SER A 10 23.97 6.45 -18.55
N ARG A 11 22.96 7.29 -18.83
CA ARG A 11 22.92 8.68 -18.34
C ARG A 11 22.78 8.73 -16.82
N GLU A 12 21.90 7.92 -16.23
CA GLU A 12 21.73 7.84 -14.77
C GLU A 12 23.02 7.38 -14.09
N LEU A 13 23.67 6.33 -14.63
CA LEU A 13 24.88 5.75 -14.07
C LEU A 13 26.15 6.55 -14.43
N LYS A 14 26.04 7.61 -15.25
CA LYS A 14 27.17 8.43 -15.74
C LYS A 14 28.27 7.60 -16.42
N VAL A 15 27.86 6.60 -17.19
CA VAL A 15 28.75 5.75 -17.99
C VAL A 15 28.30 5.73 -19.45
N THR A 16 29.04 5.06 -20.33
CA THR A 16 28.66 4.93 -21.74
C THR A 16 27.57 3.85 -21.91
N GLN A 17 26.72 3.99 -22.93
CA GLN A 17 25.72 2.97 -23.27
C GLN A 17 26.39 1.62 -23.60
N ALA A 18 27.57 1.64 -24.22
CA ALA A 18 28.34 0.43 -24.52
C ALA A 18 28.76 -0.30 -23.23
N ALA A 19 29.18 0.45 -22.20
CA ALA A 19 29.54 -0.14 -20.91
C ALA A 19 28.35 -0.84 -20.24
N VAL A 20 27.16 -0.19 -20.23
CA VAL A 20 25.95 -0.83 -19.69
C VAL A 20 25.58 -2.09 -20.46
N SER A 21 25.62 -2.03 -21.81
CA SER A 21 25.33 -3.20 -22.66
C SER A 21 26.32 -4.34 -22.44
N GLN A 22 27.61 -4.02 -22.22
CA GLN A 22 28.66 -5.00 -21.96
C GLN A 22 28.46 -5.69 -20.60
N GLN A 23 28.12 -4.93 -19.56
CA GLN A 23 27.87 -5.48 -18.22
C GLN A 23 26.64 -6.41 -18.20
N VAL A 24 25.58 -6.04 -18.91
CA VAL A 24 24.40 -6.91 -19.03
C VAL A 24 24.77 -8.20 -19.76
N ARG A 25 25.50 -8.14 -20.88
CA ARG A 25 25.96 -9.35 -21.58
C ARG A 25 26.85 -10.23 -20.72
N ALA A 26 27.81 -9.64 -20.00
CA ALA A 26 28.66 -10.39 -19.10
C ALA A 26 27.88 -11.12 -18.02
N LEU A 27 26.80 -10.53 -17.51
CA LEU A 27 25.89 -11.20 -16.57
C LEU A 27 25.07 -12.31 -17.25
N GLU A 28 24.56 -12.10 -18.47
CA GLU A 28 23.87 -13.10 -19.28
C GLU A 28 24.79 -14.32 -19.57
N ASP A 29 26.04 -14.07 -19.94
CA ASP A 29 27.05 -15.07 -20.19
C ASP A 29 27.40 -15.87 -18.92
N TYR A 30 27.53 -15.19 -17.77
CA TYR A 30 27.81 -15.83 -16.48
C TYR A 30 26.68 -16.73 -16.03
N LEU A 31 25.44 -16.26 -16.17
CA LEU A 31 24.23 -16.99 -15.76
C LEU A 31 23.77 -18.01 -16.82
N ARG A 32 24.28 -17.90 -18.05
CA ARG A 32 23.87 -18.70 -19.23
C ARG A 32 22.36 -18.58 -19.53
N VAL A 33 21.80 -17.42 -19.31
CA VAL A 33 20.39 -17.08 -19.61
C VAL A 33 20.30 -15.70 -20.19
N GLU A 34 19.36 -15.47 -21.11
CA GLU A 34 19.04 -14.14 -21.59
C GLU A 34 18.22 -13.39 -20.54
N LEU A 35 18.65 -12.18 -20.21
CA LEU A 35 17.95 -11.31 -19.28
C LEU A 35 17.14 -10.23 -20.00
N ILE A 36 17.46 -9.96 -21.28
CA ILE A 36 16.85 -8.90 -22.05
C ILE A 36 16.48 -9.39 -23.44
N VAL A 37 15.20 -9.35 -23.74
CA VAL A 37 14.67 -9.54 -25.09
C VAL A 37 14.76 -8.22 -25.85
N ARG A 38 15.44 -8.25 -27.02
CA ARG A 38 15.71 -7.07 -27.87
C ARG A 38 14.71 -7.02 -29.02
N ASP A 39 13.46 -6.77 -28.72
CA ASP A 39 12.44 -6.48 -29.75
C ASP A 39 12.53 -5.01 -30.15
N ARG A 40 13.10 -4.72 -31.31
CA ARG A 40 13.16 -3.33 -31.80
C ARG A 40 11.75 -2.79 -32.05
N PRO A 41 11.39 -1.60 -31.52
CA PRO A 41 12.25 -0.58 -30.87
C PRO A 41 12.32 -0.67 -29.34
N ARG A 42 11.78 -1.68 -28.70
CA ARG A 42 11.65 -1.79 -27.22
C ARG A 42 12.53 -2.91 -26.67
N ILE A 43 13.02 -2.68 -25.44
CA ILE A 43 13.72 -3.67 -24.64
C ILE A 43 12.72 -4.19 -23.59
N ARG A 44 12.62 -5.52 -23.44
CA ARG A 44 11.80 -6.15 -22.41
C ARG A 44 12.66 -7.05 -21.54
N PRO A 45 12.48 -7.03 -20.21
CA PRO A 45 13.12 -7.99 -19.31
C PRO A 45 12.48 -9.38 -19.50
N THR A 46 13.28 -10.43 -19.30
CA THR A 46 12.79 -11.81 -19.13
C THR A 46 12.29 -12.03 -17.70
N GLU A 47 11.60 -13.15 -17.43
CA GLU A 47 11.18 -13.51 -16.07
C GLU A 47 12.39 -13.66 -15.14
N GLU A 48 13.47 -14.30 -15.63
CA GLU A 48 14.73 -14.44 -14.89
C GLU A 48 15.34 -13.10 -14.54
N ALA A 49 15.27 -12.14 -15.44
CA ALA A 49 15.72 -10.78 -15.19
C ALA A 49 14.90 -10.08 -14.10
N LEU A 50 13.59 -10.30 -14.04
CA LEU A 50 12.71 -9.76 -13.00
C LEU A 50 13.02 -10.37 -11.64
N VAL A 51 13.22 -11.69 -11.56
CA VAL A 51 13.60 -12.39 -10.33
C VAL A 51 14.90 -11.82 -9.76
N ILE A 52 15.94 -11.69 -10.61
CA ILE A 52 17.24 -11.14 -10.18
C ILE A 52 17.12 -9.67 -9.78
N ALA A 53 16.41 -8.86 -10.55
CA ALA A 53 16.23 -7.44 -10.26
C ALA A 53 15.50 -7.21 -8.93
N ASN A 54 14.49 -8.01 -8.61
CA ASN A 54 13.78 -7.94 -7.34
C ASN A 54 14.68 -8.36 -6.17
N ALA A 55 15.45 -9.44 -6.31
CA ALA A 55 16.39 -9.88 -5.30
C ALA A 55 17.51 -8.84 -5.04
N VAL A 56 18.06 -8.23 -6.10
CA VAL A 56 19.05 -7.16 -5.98
C VAL A 56 18.46 -5.93 -5.30
N ARG A 57 17.23 -5.54 -5.65
CA ARG A 57 16.55 -4.40 -5.02
C ARG A 57 16.36 -4.65 -3.53
N ALA A 58 15.82 -5.79 -3.15
CA ALA A 58 15.66 -6.18 -1.75
C ALA A 58 17.01 -6.18 -0.99
N GLY A 59 18.09 -6.65 -1.64
CA GLY A 59 19.44 -6.62 -1.06
C GLY A 59 19.96 -5.20 -0.83
N ILE A 60 19.80 -4.29 -1.80
CA ILE A 60 20.21 -2.89 -1.67
C ILE A 60 19.37 -2.18 -0.60
N ASP A 61 18.06 -2.37 -0.60
CA ASP A 61 17.16 -1.81 0.41
C ASP A 61 17.55 -2.31 1.82
N GLY A 62 17.93 -3.59 1.95
CA GLY A 62 18.45 -4.16 3.19
C GLY A 62 19.78 -3.51 3.65
N ILE A 63 20.70 -3.23 2.73
CA ILE A 63 21.95 -2.55 3.03
C ILE A 63 21.69 -1.09 3.46
N GLU A 64 20.89 -0.35 2.70
CA GLU A 64 20.52 1.04 3.04
C GLU A 64 19.86 1.11 4.41
N ALA A 65 18.99 0.18 4.69
CA ALA A 65 18.32 0.06 5.96
C ALA A 65 19.29 -0.24 7.10
N ALA A 66 20.26 -1.15 6.93
CA ALA A 66 21.31 -1.43 7.90
C ALA A 66 22.20 -0.19 8.13
N VAL A 67 22.59 0.51 7.07
CA VAL A 67 23.33 1.77 7.17
C VAL A 67 22.53 2.82 7.93
N ASN A 68 21.24 2.95 7.63
CA ASN A 68 20.37 3.88 8.34
C ASN A 68 20.19 3.51 9.81
N SER A 69 20.09 2.22 10.14
CA SER A 69 20.00 1.76 11.54
C SER A 69 21.27 2.08 12.35
N VAL A 70 22.43 2.02 11.71
CA VAL A 70 23.72 2.41 12.33
C VAL A 70 23.84 3.94 12.46
N ARG A 71 23.35 4.67 11.46
CA ARG A 71 23.35 6.15 11.47
C ARG A 71 22.32 6.74 12.45
N HIS A 72 21.17 6.09 12.57
CA HIS A 72 20.15 6.47 13.53
C HIS A 72 20.50 5.84 14.90
N ARG A 73 21.46 6.44 15.59
CA ARG A 73 21.57 6.19 17.04
C ARG A 73 20.24 6.57 17.67
N PRO A 74 19.69 5.74 18.59
CA PRO A 74 18.52 6.12 19.35
C PRO A 74 18.75 7.50 19.95
N GLN A 75 18.08 8.52 19.46
CA GLN A 75 18.07 9.80 20.13
C GLN A 75 17.04 9.69 21.23
N PRO A 76 17.43 9.99 22.49
CA PRO A 76 16.44 10.04 23.56
C PRO A 76 15.32 11.01 23.12
N ASN A 77 14.08 10.60 23.28
CA ASN A 77 12.88 11.35 22.96
C ASN A 77 12.50 11.45 21.46
N ARG A 78 13.06 10.63 20.58
CA ARG A 78 12.67 10.59 19.17
C ARG A 78 12.24 9.20 18.76
N ILE A 79 11.09 9.12 18.05
CA ILE A 79 10.52 7.88 17.54
C ILE A 79 10.42 7.97 16.01
N SER A 80 10.92 6.98 15.30
CA SER A 80 10.75 6.85 13.85
C SER A 80 9.62 5.87 13.57
N VAL A 81 8.55 6.36 12.93
CA VAL A 81 7.34 5.61 12.61
C VAL A 81 7.24 5.47 11.09
N ALA A 82 7.05 4.24 10.60
CA ALA A 82 6.73 3.98 9.21
C ALA A 82 5.28 3.52 9.09
N ALA A 83 4.54 4.07 8.13
CA ALA A 83 3.17 3.67 7.85
C ALA A 83 2.84 3.88 6.36
N THR A 84 1.76 3.24 5.87
CA THR A 84 1.26 3.53 4.52
C THR A 84 0.81 4.99 4.42
N THR A 85 0.84 5.54 3.21
CA THR A 85 0.42 6.94 2.97
C THR A 85 -1.04 7.15 3.34
N ALA A 86 -1.89 6.16 3.05
CA ALA A 86 -3.30 6.20 3.41
C ALA A 86 -3.53 6.22 4.92
N PHE A 87 -2.90 5.29 5.67
CA PHE A 87 -2.99 5.27 7.12
C PHE A 87 -2.45 6.55 7.75
N SER A 88 -1.29 7.00 7.29
CA SER A 88 -0.68 8.24 7.77
C SER A 88 -1.61 9.43 7.60
N SER A 89 -2.22 9.59 6.41
CA SER A 89 -3.02 10.77 6.08
C SER A 89 -4.41 10.74 6.71
N TYR A 90 -5.09 9.59 6.66
CA TYR A 90 -6.50 9.53 7.07
C TYR A 90 -6.68 9.18 8.55
N TRP A 91 -5.82 8.34 9.11
CA TRP A 91 -5.99 7.88 10.48
C TRP A 91 -5.01 8.55 11.46
N LEU A 92 -3.72 8.55 11.15
CA LEU A 92 -2.68 8.97 12.10
C LEU A 92 -2.59 10.49 12.25
N MET A 93 -2.45 11.23 11.15
CA MET A 93 -2.23 12.69 11.17
C MET A 93 -3.35 13.45 11.91
N PRO A 94 -4.65 13.15 11.71
CA PRO A 94 -5.71 13.86 12.44
C PRO A 94 -5.63 13.70 13.96
N ARG A 95 -4.97 12.62 14.44
CA ARG A 95 -4.85 12.26 15.85
C ARG A 95 -3.52 12.68 16.47
N LEU A 96 -2.48 12.85 15.66
CA LEU A 96 -1.11 13.05 16.12
C LEU A 96 -0.94 14.34 16.96
N THR A 97 -1.76 15.36 16.71
CA THR A 97 -1.78 16.59 17.53
C THR A 97 -2.07 16.31 18.99
N ARG A 98 -2.93 15.32 19.31
CA ARG A 98 -3.22 14.90 20.68
C ARG A 98 -2.00 14.23 21.31
N PHE A 99 -1.28 13.41 20.55
CA PHE A 99 -0.05 12.80 21.03
C PHE A 99 0.99 13.86 21.46
N PHE A 100 1.21 14.88 20.64
CA PHE A 100 2.14 15.96 20.97
C PHE A 100 1.69 16.79 22.17
N GLY A 101 0.38 16.93 22.40
CA GLY A 101 -0.16 17.59 23.59
C GLY A 101 0.11 16.79 24.88
N GLU A 102 0.11 15.46 24.80
CA GLU A 102 0.37 14.57 25.95
C GLU A 102 1.86 14.30 26.16
N HIS A 103 2.66 14.36 25.09
CA HIS A 103 4.09 14.05 25.09
C HIS A 103 4.88 15.15 24.38
N PRO A 104 4.94 16.37 24.94
CA PRO A 104 5.58 17.52 24.29
C PRO A 104 7.09 17.36 24.09
N ASP A 105 7.72 16.47 24.88
CA ASP A 105 9.16 16.20 24.80
C ASP A 105 9.51 15.12 23.77
N LEU A 106 8.51 14.46 23.15
CA LEU A 106 8.73 13.42 22.16
C LEU A 106 8.62 13.96 20.72
N GLU A 107 9.62 13.65 19.92
CA GLU A 107 9.62 13.91 18.48
C GLU A 107 9.20 12.66 17.72
N VAL A 108 8.28 12.80 16.77
CA VAL A 108 7.88 11.74 15.85
C VAL A 108 8.39 12.04 14.45
N ASN A 109 9.27 11.17 13.95
CA ASN A 109 9.67 11.17 12.55
C ASN A 109 8.79 10.18 11.79
N LEU A 110 7.82 10.69 11.02
CA LEU A 110 6.89 9.87 10.26
C LEU A 110 7.42 9.68 8.82
N LEU A 111 7.70 8.44 8.46
CA LEU A 111 7.94 8.05 7.08
C LEU A 111 6.68 7.40 6.51
N SER A 112 6.09 8.10 5.56
CA SER A 112 4.90 7.66 4.85
C SER A 112 5.30 7.07 3.50
N LYS A 113 5.00 5.80 3.26
CA LYS A 113 5.47 5.08 2.07
C LYS A 113 4.50 3.94 1.73
N ASP A 114 4.08 3.89 0.45
CA ASP A 114 3.25 2.78 -0.08
C ASP A 114 4.15 1.63 -0.57
N LEU A 115 5.12 1.24 0.24
CA LEU A 115 6.00 0.11 0.00
C LEU A 115 5.73 -0.99 1.03
N ASP A 116 6.10 -2.19 0.66
CA ASP A 116 6.06 -3.32 1.57
C ASP A 116 6.96 -3.06 2.78
N ILE A 117 6.36 -2.46 3.82
CA ILE A 117 7.02 -2.18 5.11
C ILE A 117 7.49 -3.50 5.73
N ARG A 118 6.91 -4.64 5.30
CA ARG A 118 7.25 -5.97 5.79
C ARG A 118 8.68 -6.38 5.44
N ASP A 119 9.19 -5.96 4.28
CA ASP A 119 10.53 -6.36 3.83
C ASP A 119 11.64 -5.47 4.38
N SER A 120 11.34 -4.26 4.80
CA SER A 120 12.31 -3.25 5.19
C SER A 120 12.02 -2.60 6.55
N MET A 121 11.89 -3.40 7.62
CA MET A 121 11.76 -2.88 9.01
C MET A 121 13.06 -2.31 9.59
N THR A 122 14.06 -2.11 8.75
CA THR A 122 15.33 -1.52 9.15
C THR A 122 15.27 0.00 8.98
N GLY A 123 15.49 0.71 10.07
CA GLY A 123 15.48 2.19 10.10
C GLY A 123 14.25 2.81 10.77
N PHE A 124 13.30 2.00 11.26
CA PHE A 124 12.16 2.48 12.03
C PHE A 124 12.10 1.82 13.39
N ASP A 125 11.53 2.55 14.34
CA ASP A 125 11.27 2.04 15.68
C ASP A 125 9.90 1.33 15.71
N ILE A 126 8.93 1.84 14.94
CA ILE A 126 7.57 1.31 14.83
C ILE A 126 7.15 1.29 13.36
N GLY A 127 6.59 0.16 12.91
CA GLY A 127 5.87 0.05 11.65
C GLY A 127 4.37 -0.12 11.90
N ILE A 128 3.55 0.52 11.07
CA ILE A 128 2.11 0.29 11.04
C ILE A 128 1.77 -0.25 9.67
N VAL A 129 1.36 -1.51 9.62
CA VAL A 129 1.19 -2.28 8.39
C VAL A 129 -0.19 -2.92 8.32
N TYR A 130 -0.72 -3.01 7.12
CA TYR A 130 -1.92 -3.80 6.85
C TYR A 130 -1.50 -5.24 6.57
N THR A 131 -1.87 -6.20 7.42
CA THR A 131 -1.40 -7.58 7.31
C THR A 131 -2.24 -8.55 8.14
N ASN A 132 -2.13 -9.84 7.83
CA ASN A 132 -2.56 -10.96 8.66
C ASN A 132 -1.38 -11.86 9.07
N GLN A 133 -0.13 -11.43 8.82
CA GLN A 133 1.06 -12.25 9.01
C GLN A 133 1.91 -11.75 10.17
N SER A 134 2.48 -12.70 10.92
CA SER A 134 3.49 -12.43 11.94
C SER A 134 4.90 -12.62 11.38
N ARG A 135 5.88 -11.91 11.93
CA ARG A 135 7.29 -12.00 11.52
C ARG A 135 8.20 -12.33 12.69
N ALA A 136 9.08 -13.30 12.51
CA ALA A 136 10.07 -13.65 13.53
C ALA A 136 11.00 -12.46 13.87
N GLY A 137 11.28 -12.25 15.15
CA GLY A 137 12.13 -11.15 15.62
C GLY A 137 11.40 -9.83 15.88
N PHE A 138 10.10 -9.75 15.56
CA PHE A 138 9.27 -8.59 15.79
C PHE A 138 8.12 -8.89 16.74
N LEU A 139 7.76 -7.91 17.54
CA LEU A 139 6.50 -7.88 18.26
C LEU A 139 5.46 -7.28 17.34
N ALA A 140 4.39 -8.01 17.08
CA ALA A 140 3.23 -7.53 16.35
C ALA A 140 2.03 -7.45 17.30
N THR A 141 1.28 -6.36 17.21
CA THR A 141 0.06 -6.16 17.99
C THR A 141 -1.01 -5.61 17.08
N ARG A 142 -2.15 -6.31 16.95
CA ARG A 142 -3.29 -5.82 16.19
C ARG A 142 -3.77 -4.50 16.75
N LEU A 143 -3.77 -3.47 15.92
CA LEU A 143 -4.33 -2.16 16.24
C LEU A 143 -5.84 -2.20 16.05
N PHE A 144 -6.29 -2.64 14.87
CA PHE A 144 -7.69 -2.91 14.56
C PHE A 144 -7.85 -3.77 13.29
N GLY A 145 -8.97 -4.45 13.20
CA GLY A 145 -9.45 -5.07 11.97
C GLY A 145 -10.09 -4.04 11.04
N GLU A 146 -10.37 -4.43 9.81
CA GLU A 146 -10.99 -3.57 8.80
C GLU A 146 -12.29 -4.16 8.26
N GLU A 147 -13.08 -3.30 7.66
CA GLU A 147 -14.23 -3.60 6.83
C GLU A 147 -14.02 -2.89 5.49
N VAL A 148 -13.94 -3.65 4.40
CA VAL A 148 -13.80 -3.11 3.05
C VAL A 148 -15.19 -2.98 2.42
N ILE A 149 -15.58 -1.76 2.08
CA ILE A 149 -16.89 -1.39 1.57
C ILE A 149 -16.78 -0.65 0.24
N ALA A 150 -17.75 -0.83 -0.64
CA ALA A 150 -17.86 -0.01 -1.84
C ALA A 150 -18.46 1.37 -1.48
N VAL A 151 -17.75 2.46 -1.84
CA VAL A 151 -18.18 3.83 -1.51
C VAL A 151 -18.09 4.77 -2.71
N CYS A 152 -18.92 5.78 -2.69
CA CYS A 152 -18.92 6.86 -3.67
C CYS A 152 -19.40 8.17 -3.02
N SER A 153 -19.36 9.29 -3.74
CA SER A 153 -19.96 10.52 -3.23
C SER A 153 -21.48 10.44 -3.17
N ALA A 154 -22.10 11.18 -2.26
CA ALA A 154 -23.55 11.21 -2.12
C ALA A 154 -24.29 11.65 -3.41
N PRO A 155 -23.81 12.65 -4.19
CA PRO A 155 -24.41 12.97 -5.49
C PRO A 155 -24.31 11.82 -6.50
N TYR A 156 -23.17 11.11 -6.56
CA TYR A 156 -23.01 9.95 -7.45
C TYR A 156 -23.99 8.83 -7.08
N ARG A 157 -24.14 8.51 -5.78
CA ARG A 157 -25.10 7.52 -5.30
C ARG A 157 -26.54 7.88 -5.69
N SER A 158 -26.89 9.16 -5.57
CA SER A 158 -28.24 9.64 -5.92
C SER A 158 -28.51 9.58 -7.42
N ALA A 159 -27.50 9.74 -8.26
CA ALA A 159 -27.61 9.64 -9.71
C ALA A 159 -27.68 8.19 -10.21
N HIS A 160 -27.34 7.21 -9.37
CA HIS A 160 -27.31 5.78 -9.70
C HIS A 160 -28.21 4.98 -8.72
N PRO A 161 -29.54 5.16 -8.78
CA PRO A 161 -30.48 4.47 -7.90
C PRO A 161 -30.53 2.96 -8.14
N GLU A 162 -30.03 2.47 -9.27
CA GLU A 162 -29.90 1.06 -9.65
C GLU A 162 -28.90 0.28 -8.77
N MET A 163 -27.97 0.94 -8.11
CA MET A 163 -27.00 0.29 -7.21
C MET A 163 -27.69 -0.20 -5.93
N GLN A 164 -28.32 -1.38 -5.97
CA GLN A 164 -29.00 -1.98 -4.82
C GLN A 164 -28.17 -3.08 -4.16
N GLY A 165 -27.26 -3.72 -4.89
CA GLY A 165 -26.39 -4.78 -4.46
C GLY A 165 -25.08 -4.82 -5.22
N ALA A 166 -24.13 -5.66 -4.74
CA ALA A 166 -22.77 -5.74 -5.29
C ALA A 166 -22.73 -6.08 -6.79
N ALA A 167 -23.69 -6.86 -7.30
CA ALA A 167 -23.76 -7.19 -8.72
C ALA A 167 -24.04 -5.95 -9.60
N ASP A 168 -24.75 -4.95 -9.10
CA ASP A 168 -25.09 -3.75 -9.85
C ASP A 168 -23.88 -2.85 -10.09
N LEU A 169 -22.82 -3.03 -9.29
CA LEU A 169 -21.55 -2.32 -9.46
C LEU A 169 -20.86 -2.61 -10.80
N LEU A 170 -21.18 -3.74 -11.43
CA LEU A 170 -20.67 -4.08 -12.76
C LEU A 170 -21.25 -3.18 -13.88
N GLY A 171 -22.27 -2.38 -13.57
CA GLY A 171 -22.89 -1.42 -14.48
C GLY A 171 -22.45 0.04 -14.31
N VAL A 172 -21.55 0.34 -13.37
CA VAL A 172 -21.11 1.70 -13.04
C VAL A 172 -19.61 1.87 -13.18
N HIS A 173 -19.11 3.10 -13.07
CA HIS A 173 -17.68 3.36 -13.12
C HIS A 173 -16.98 2.91 -11.85
N LEU A 174 -16.08 1.95 -11.96
CA LEU A 174 -15.22 1.48 -10.88
C LEU A 174 -13.89 2.24 -10.90
N LEU A 175 -13.43 2.64 -9.74
CA LEU A 175 -12.13 3.25 -9.52
C LEU A 175 -11.20 2.20 -8.91
N HIS A 176 -10.11 1.91 -9.60
CA HIS A 176 -9.18 0.85 -9.23
C HIS A 176 -8.02 1.42 -8.42
N PHE A 177 -7.70 0.77 -7.33
CA PHE A 177 -6.47 1.02 -6.59
C PHE A 177 -5.52 -0.14 -6.84
N ASP A 178 -4.47 0.12 -7.63
CA ASP A 178 -3.46 -0.88 -7.95
C ASP A 178 -2.52 -1.05 -6.75
N SER A 179 -2.73 -2.10 -5.98
CA SER A 179 -1.95 -2.48 -4.80
C SER A 179 -1.47 -3.92 -4.92
N GLU A 180 -0.34 -4.22 -4.29
CA GLU A 180 0.15 -5.60 -4.13
C GLU A 180 -0.49 -6.30 -2.91
N GLU A 181 -1.30 -5.59 -2.13
CA GLU A 181 -1.99 -6.15 -0.97
C GLU A 181 -3.17 -7.02 -1.40
N PRO A 182 -3.38 -8.18 -0.77
CA PRO A 182 -4.53 -9.03 -1.05
C PRO A 182 -5.84 -8.30 -0.67
N GLU A 183 -6.94 -8.73 -1.30
CA GLU A 183 -8.29 -8.23 -1.00
C GLU A 183 -8.53 -6.75 -1.34
N THR A 184 -7.63 -6.15 -2.14
CA THR A 184 -7.67 -4.71 -2.46
C THR A 184 -8.27 -4.41 -3.82
N ASP A 185 -8.51 -5.43 -4.65
CA ASP A 185 -9.06 -5.27 -5.98
C ASP A 185 -10.54 -5.63 -6.07
N TRP A 186 -11.19 -5.15 -7.11
CA TRP A 186 -12.61 -5.39 -7.35
C TRP A 186 -12.96 -6.85 -7.59
N PRO A 187 -12.18 -7.64 -8.38
CA PRO A 187 -12.46 -9.06 -8.59
C PRO A 187 -12.53 -9.86 -7.28
N ASP A 188 -11.56 -9.68 -6.40
CA ASP A 188 -11.51 -10.40 -5.13
C ASP A 188 -12.63 -9.96 -4.17
N TRP A 189 -12.91 -8.66 -4.08
CA TRP A 189 -14.00 -8.15 -3.26
C TRP A 189 -15.35 -8.67 -3.73
N LEU A 190 -15.65 -8.58 -5.05
CA LEU A 190 -16.90 -9.06 -5.62
C LEU A 190 -17.09 -10.57 -5.41
N ALA A 191 -16.02 -11.36 -5.61
CA ALA A 191 -16.05 -12.79 -5.35
C ALA A 191 -16.35 -13.10 -3.87
N ALA A 192 -15.72 -12.37 -2.95
CA ALA A 192 -15.92 -12.55 -1.52
C ALA A 192 -17.34 -12.22 -1.06
N VAL A 193 -18.01 -11.24 -1.70
CA VAL A 193 -19.43 -10.92 -1.41
C VAL A 193 -20.44 -11.72 -2.27
N GLY A 194 -19.96 -12.75 -2.99
CA GLY A 194 -20.81 -13.73 -3.69
C GLY A 194 -21.17 -13.36 -5.13
N VAL A 195 -20.52 -12.40 -5.75
CA VAL A 195 -20.70 -12.03 -7.16
C VAL A 195 -19.70 -12.80 -8.02
N ASP A 196 -20.19 -13.70 -8.89
CA ASP A 196 -19.34 -14.45 -9.82
C ASP A 196 -18.95 -13.60 -11.03
N VAL A 197 -17.79 -12.98 -10.96
CA VAL A 197 -17.23 -12.14 -12.02
C VAL A 197 -16.76 -12.92 -13.26
N ARG A 198 -16.68 -14.26 -13.17
CA ARG A 198 -16.26 -15.14 -14.28
C ARG A 198 -17.41 -15.53 -15.20
N ARG A 199 -18.65 -15.26 -14.83
CA ARG A 199 -19.87 -15.61 -15.58
C ARG A 199 -20.40 -14.50 -16.48
N GLY A 200 -19.57 -13.61 -16.96
CA GLY A 200 -19.94 -12.75 -18.10
C GLY A 200 -20.36 -13.61 -19.29
N ALA A 201 -21.43 -13.25 -19.98
CA ALA A 201 -21.92 -13.98 -21.16
C ALA A 201 -20.79 -14.12 -22.18
N GLY A 202 -20.21 -15.33 -22.31
CA GLY A 202 -19.12 -15.63 -23.22
C GLY A 202 -17.75 -15.87 -22.58
N GLY A 203 -17.60 -15.86 -21.23
CA GLY A 203 -16.34 -16.18 -20.54
C GLY A 203 -15.32 -15.03 -20.51
N ALA A 204 -15.69 -13.83 -20.97
CA ALA A 204 -14.89 -12.62 -20.80
C ALA A 204 -15.21 -11.95 -19.43
N ALA A 205 -14.22 -11.35 -18.79
CA ALA A 205 -14.44 -10.51 -17.62
C ALA A 205 -15.43 -9.38 -17.97
N PRO A 206 -16.32 -8.97 -17.03
CA PRO A 206 -17.19 -7.82 -17.26
C PRO A 206 -16.37 -6.58 -17.61
N THR A 207 -16.81 -5.84 -18.63
CA THR A 207 -16.11 -4.64 -19.14
C THR A 207 -15.82 -3.62 -18.01
N ALA A 208 -16.68 -3.54 -17.00
CA ALA A 208 -16.48 -2.65 -15.85
C ALA A 208 -15.22 -2.97 -15.03
N LEU A 209 -14.73 -4.22 -15.04
CA LEU A 209 -13.50 -4.63 -14.36
C LEU A 209 -12.24 -4.36 -15.20
N GLU A 210 -12.41 -4.15 -16.50
CA GLU A 210 -11.30 -3.85 -17.42
C GLU A 210 -11.22 -2.35 -17.74
N THR A 211 -12.33 -1.61 -17.50
CA THR A 211 -12.44 -0.18 -17.81
C THR A 211 -12.61 0.60 -16.52
N GLY A 212 -11.91 1.70 -16.41
CA GLY A 212 -11.99 2.58 -15.25
C GLY A 212 -10.70 3.37 -15.07
N ALA A 213 -10.68 4.22 -14.08
CA ALA A 213 -9.45 4.93 -13.73
C ALA A 213 -8.64 4.10 -12.73
N HIS A 214 -7.36 3.92 -13.03
CA HIS A 214 -6.41 3.18 -12.21
C HIS A 214 -5.51 4.15 -11.45
N PHE A 215 -5.33 3.91 -10.16
CA PHE A 215 -4.54 4.73 -9.27
C PHE A 215 -3.55 3.85 -8.50
N ASN A 216 -2.31 4.28 -8.44
CA ASN A 216 -1.28 3.70 -7.56
C ASN A 216 -1.26 4.35 -6.17
N SER A 217 -2.23 5.19 -5.86
CA SER A 217 -2.38 5.88 -4.57
C SER A 217 -3.83 5.80 -4.12
N TYR A 218 -4.05 5.19 -2.94
CA TYR A 218 -5.37 5.10 -2.33
C TYR A 218 -6.00 6.48 -2.06
N ILE A 219 -5.18 7.47 -1.71
CA ILE A 219 -5.66 8.84 -1.49
C ILE A 219 -6.25 9.41 -2.77
N LEU A 220 -5.59 9.21 -3.92
CA LEU A 220 -6.08 9.70 -5.20
C LEU A 220 -7.35 8.96 -5.65
N ALA A 221 -7.41 7.64 -5.45
CA ALA A 221 -8.62 6.86 -5.74
C ALA A 221 -9.82 7.34 -4.90
N THR A 222 -9.61 7.55 -3.61
CA THR A 222 -10.64 8.08 -2.69
C THR A 222 -11.05 9.51 -3.06
N GLN A 223 -10.08 10.36 -3.45
CA GLN A 223 -10.38 11.71 -3.91
C GLN A 223 -11.23 11.70 -5.19
N ALA A 224 -10.94 10.81 -6.14
CA ALA A 224 -11.75 10.66 -7.35
C ALA A 224 -13.20 10.25 -7.03
N ALA A 225 -13.40 9.39 -6.02
CA ALA A 225 -14.75 9.03 -5.55
C ALA A 225 -15.48 10.22 -4.92
N LEU A 226 -14.80 11.04 -4.10
CA LEU A 226 -15.34 12.27 -3.53
C LEU A 226 -15.78 13.25 -4.62
N GLU A 227 -15.04 13.36 -5.72
CA GLU A 227 -15.36 14.18 -6.89
C GLU A 227 -16.45 13.55 -7.79
N GLY A 228 -17.07 12.45 -7.37
CA GLY A 228 -18.16 11.81 -8.10
C GLY A 228 -17.73 11.13 -9.41
N ARG A 229 -16.49 10.63 -9.48
CA ARG A 229 -15.97 9.95 -10.68
C ARG A 229 -16.32 8.48 -10.76
N GLY A 230 -16.83 7.90 -9.67
CA GLY A 230 -17.19 6.48 -9.62
C GLY A 230 -17.25 5.94 -8.21
N VAL A 231 -17.19 4.61 -8.12
CA VAL A 231 -17.20 3.83 -6.89
C VAL A 231 -15.79 3.30 -6.62
N VAL A 232 -15.31 3.42 -5.38
CA VAL A 232 -14.02 2.90 -4.93
C VAL A 232 -14.21 1.94 -3.77
N LEU A 233 -13.31 0.95 -3.61
CA LEU A 233 -13.23 0.17 -2.37
C LEU A 233 -12.65 1.03 -1.26
N GLY A 234 -13.34 1.11 -0.15
CA GLY A 234 -12.98 1.92 1.00
C GLY A 234 -12.69 1.09 2.23
N TRP A 235 -11.50 1.25 2.82
CA TRP A 235 -11.19 0.76 4.16
C TRP A 235 -11.91 1.65 5.16
N ARG A 236 -12.98 1.12 5.73
CA ARG A 236 -13.97 1.88 6.49
C ARG A 236 -13.33 2.75 7.58
N ARG A 237 -12.41 2.19 8.36
CA ARG A 237 -11.78 2.94 9.45
C ARG A 237 -10.92 4.11 8.98
N LEU A 238 -10.30 4.00 7.81
CA LEU A 238 -9.54 5.10 7.24
C LEU A 238 -10.45 6.23 6.78
N ILE A 239 -11.57 5.88 6.13
CA ILE A 239 -12.51 6.87 5.55
C ILE A 239 -13.68 7.21 6.47
N GLU A 240 -13.68 6.77 7.71
CA GLU A 240 -14.74 7.05 8.69
C GLU A 240 -15.08 8.55 8.81
N PRO A 241 -14.12 9.49 8.80
CA PRO A 241 -14.44 10.90 8.83
C PRO A 241 -15.25 11.37 7.62
N GLN A 242 -14.99 10.85 6.42
CA GLN A 242 -15.73 11.17 5.20
C GLN A 242 -17.13 10.57 5.24
N LEU A 243 -17.27 9.35 5.76
CA LEU A 243 -18.57 8.70 5.95
C LEU A 243 -19.45 9.48 6.95
N ARG A 244 -18.88 9.88 8.09
CA ARG A 244 -19.61 10.65 9.12
C ARG A 244 -20.08 12.03 8.63
N ARG A 245 -19.31 12.67 7.75
CA ARG A 245 -19.73 13.94 7.14
C ARG A 245 -20.72 13.76 5.99
N GLY A 246 -20.89 12.53 5.50
CA GLY A 246 -21.71 12.25 4.33
C GLY A 246 -21.06 12.64 3.00
N ASP A 247 -19.76 12.97 3.00
CA ASP A 247 -18.98 13.24 1.78
C ASP A 247 -18.86 11.95 0.93
N LEU A 248 -18.64 10.82 1.61
CA LEU A 248 -18.74 9.48 1.06
C LEU A 248 -19.92 8.74 1.69
N VAL A 249 -20.55 7.90 0.89
CA VAL A 249 -21.65 7.03 1.31
C VAL A 249 -21.39 5.62 0.78
N ARG A 250 -21.95 4.61 1.43
CA ARG A 250 -21.95 3.23 0.90
C ARG A 250 -22.69 3.21 -0.44
N ALA A 251 -22.06 2.66 -1.45
CA ALA A 251 -22.67 2.46 -2.75
C ALA A 251 -23.69 1.31 -2.71
N VAL A 252 -23.34 0.24 -1.98
CA VAL A 252 -24.14 -0.98 -1.79
C VAL A 252 -24.01 -1.48 -0.34
N PRO A 253 -24.95 -2.33 0.16
CA PRO A 253 -24.93 -2.79 1.54
C PRO A 253 -23.83 -3.80 1.87
N GLU A 254 -23.33 -4.56 0.87
CA GLU A 254 -22.34 -5.60 1.08
C GLU A 254 -21.01 -5.05 1.57
N ALA A 255 -20.31 -5.85 2.34
CA ALA A 255 -19.01 -5.55 2.90
C ALA A 255 -18.17 -6.81 3.03
N LEU A 256 -16.87 -6.67 2.89
CA LEU A 256 -15.89 -7.70 3.16
C LEU A 256 -15.21 -7.39 4.49
N VAL A 257 -15.20 -8.36 5.42
CA VAL A 257 -14.41 -8.29 6.65
C VAL A 257 -13.23 -9.26 6.48
N PRO A 258 -12.07 -8.76 6.09
CA PRO A 258 -10.91 -9.60 5.88
C PRO A 258 -10.28 -10.03 7.21
N ASP A 259 -9.47 -11.10 7.17
CA ASP A 259 -8.60 -11.49 8.30
C ASP A 259 -7.45 -10.51 8.50
N SER A 260 -7.10 -9.77 7.46
CA SER A 260 -6.12 -8.70 7.48
C SER A 260 -6.60 -7.49 8.28
N GLY A 261 -5.65 -6.73 8.82
CA GLY A 261 -5.95 -5.51 9.56
C GLY A 261 -4.66 -4.72 9.81
N TYR A 262 -4.79 -3.60 10.46
CA TYR A 262 -3.63 -2.79 10.81
C TYR A 262 -2.96 -3.32 12.07
N ASP A 263 -1.68 -3.68 11.93
CA ASP A 263 -0.82 -4.14 13.02
C ASP A 263 0.27 -3.11 13.29
N VAL A 264 0.53 -2.90 14.58
CA VAL A 264 1.73 -2.20 15.04
C VAL A 264 2.83 -3.22 15.22
N ILE A 265 3.91 -3.07 14.48
CA ILE A 265 5.07 -3.95 14.53
C ILE A 265 6.32 -3.20 14.97
N LEU A 266 7.16 -3.85 15.77
CA LEU A 266 8.43 -3.27 16.24
C LEU A 266 9.44 -4.36 16.53
N PRO A 267 10.75 -4.06 16.39
CA PRO A 267 11.80 -4.99 16.78
C PRO A 267 11.71 -5.34 18.27
N ASN A 268 11.89 -6.61 18.64
CA ASN A 268 11.81 -7.07 20.03
C ASN A 268 12.73 -6.29 20.99
N ARG A 269 13.88 -5.77 20.50
CA ARG A 269 14.81 -4.96 21.28
C ARG A 269 14.24 -3.63 21.77
N LEU A 270 13.18 -3.13 21.10
CA LEU A 270 12.55 -1.83 21.41
C LEU A 270 11.27 -1.97 22.24
N LYS A 271 10.87 -3.18 22.61
CA LYS A 271 9.60 -3.43 23.33
C LYS A 271 9.45 -2.65 24.64
N ASP A 272 10.58 -2.41 25.33
CA ASP A 272 10.65 -1.76 26.63
C ASP A 272 11.16 -0.31 26.53
N ASP A 273 11.44 0.20 25.31
CA ASP A 273 11.82 1.60 25.12
C ASP A 273 10.67 2.53 25.56
N PRO A 274 10.92 3.53 26.45
CA PRO A 274 9.86 4.35 27.01
C PRO A 274 9.08 5.16 25.96
N ALA A 275 9.76 5.71 24.95
CA ALA A 275 9.14 6.51 23.90
C ALA A 275 8.28 5.63 22.98
N VAL A 276 8.80 4.47 22.58
CA VAL A 276 8.08 3.47 21.78
C VAL A 276 6.84 2.98 22.54
N LYS A 277 6.97 2.71 23.85
CA LYS A 277 5.86 2.26 24.70
C LYS A 277 4.78 3.34 24.82
N ALA A 278 5.18 4.60 25.02
CA ALA A 278 4.24 5.72 25.08
C ALA A 278 3.43 5.84 23.78
N PHE A 279 4.09 5.80 22.63
CA PHE A 279 3.43 5.89 21.34
C PHE A 279 2.50 4.71 21.08
N ARG A 280 2.92 3.47 21.36
CA ARG A 280 2.07 2.27 21.23
C ARG A 280 0.83 2.35 22.11
N THR A 281 1.00 2.75 23.36
CA THR A 281 -0.13 2.87 24.31
C THR A 281 -1.12 3.92 23.83
N TRP A 282 -0.62 5.04 23.34
CA TRP A 282 -1.44 6.08 22.74
C TRP A 282 -2.18 5.57 21.49
N LEU A 283 -1.49 4.91 20.54
CA LEU A 283 -2.14 4.31 19.35
C LEU A 283 -3.27 3.36 19.73
N ALA A 284 -3.04 2.47 20.68
CA ALA A 284 -4.05 1.50 21.12
C ALA A 284 -5.28 2.20 21.74
N ARG A 285 -5.08 3.27 22.51
CA ARG A 285 -6.16 4.07 23.08
C ARG A 285 -6.97 4.79 22.01
N GLU A 286 -6.30 5.43 21.03
CA GLU A 286 -6.94 6.10 19.92
C GLU A 286 -7.76 5.11 19.06
N ALA A 287 -7.22 3.91 18.82
CA ALA A 287 -7.92 2.87 18.08
C ALA A 287 -9.16 2.34 18.81
N ALA A 288 -9.12 2.27 20.13
CA ALA A 288 -10.26 1.86 20.96
C ALA A 288 -11.35 2.92 21.07
N ALA A 289 -11.00 4.20 20.94
CA ALA A 289 -11.95 5.31 21.06
C ALA A 289 -12.80 5.54 19.79
N ASP A 290 -12.43 4.92 18.68
CA ASP A 290 -13.08 5.11 17.38
C ASP A 290 -14.32 4.26 17.13
N TRP A 291 -14.84 3.54 18.15
CA TRP A 291 -16.04 2.66 18.05
C TRP A 291 -17.24 3.21 18.79
#